data_c560830bcc91eb132a8c067388ad4936
#
_entry.id   c560830bcc91eb132a8c067388ad4936
#
_cell.length_a   1.000
_cell.length_b   1.000
_cell.length_c   1.000
_cell.angle_alpha   90.00
_cell.angle_beta   90.00
_cell.angle_gamma   90.00
#
_symmetry.space_group_name_H-M   'P 1'
#
loop_
_entity.id
_entity.type
_entity.pdbx_description
1 polymer ?
#
loop_
_entity_poly.entity_id
_entity_poly.type
_entity_poly.pdbx_seq_one_letter_code
_entity_poly.pdbx_strand_id
1 'polypeptide(L)'
;AEALAKGFDVMEPAGDYLIYDRIVVNGSDETFRVQVKGTTYVQKGKQSYKVLAASGKGGVAKVILTPDQVDVLAVYVDPAETWYFIPVSKITSKSVYLSPTDSSSVGKYETWRDAWNVFS
;
A
#
# COMPACT_ATOMS: atom_id res chain seq x y z
N ALA A 1 -10.62 1.99 11.52
CA ALA A 1 -11.92 1.40 11.75
C ALA A 1 -12.12 0.08 10.97
N GLU A 2 -11.81 0.09 9.68
CA GLU A 2 -11.98 -1.12 8.87
C GLU A 2 -11.02 -2.25 9.29
N ALA A 3 -9.77 -1.89 9.58
CA ALA A 3 -8.78 -2.86 10.06
C ALA A 3 -9.22 -3.47 11.40
N LEU A 4 -9.71 -2.65 12.31
CA LEU A 4 -10.17 -3.12 13.61
C LEU A 4 -11.36 -4.07 13.47
N ALA A 5 -12.29 -3.78 12.55
CA ALA A 5 -13.42 -4.65 12.28
C ALA A 5 -12.99 -6.01 11.74
N LYS A 6 -11.81 -6.10 11.13
CA LYS A 6 -11.26 -7.35 10.61
C LYS A 6 -10.33 -8.06 11.61
N GLY A 7 -10.25 -7.55 12.83
CA GLY A 7 -9.46 -8.16 13.89
C GLY A 7 -8.00 -7.74 13.93
N PHE A 8 -7.66 -6.61 13.31
CA PHE A 8 -6.30 -6.08 13.30
C PHE A 8 -6.22 -4.82 14.14
N ASP A 9 -5.14 -4.66 14.90
CA ASP A 9 -4.81 -3.39 15.54
C ASP A 9 -3.86 -2.60 14.64
N VAL A 10 -4.02 -1.28 14.65
CA VAL A 10 -3.17 -0.37 13.87
C VAL A 10 -2.55 0.63 14.82
N MET A 11 -1.22 0.75 14.76
CA MET A 11 -0.47 1.67 15.59
C MET A 11 0.31 2.65 14.73
N GLU A 12 0.50 3.87 15.25
CA GLU A 12 1.33 4.88 14.60
C GLU A 12 2.67 4.96 15.31
N PRO A 13 3.81 4.97 14.55
CA PRO A 13 5.11 5.27 15.14
C PRO A 13 5.12 6.67 15.74
N ALA A 14 5.84 6.86 16.84
CA ALA A 14 5.91 8.15 17.53
C ALA A 14 6.68 9.20 16.74
N GLY A 15 7.63 8.80 15.89
CA GLY A 15 8.41 9.72 15.08
C GLY A 15 7.98 9.71 13.62
N ASP A 16 8.33 10.77 12.89
CA ASP A 16 8.04 10.88 11.45
C ASP A 16 9.25 10.58 10.57
N TYR A 17 10.34 10.12 11.15
CA TYR A 17 11.58 9.81 10.43
C TYR A 17 11.62 8.39 9.89
N LEU A 18 10.64 7.56 10.23
CA LEU A 18 10.57 6.18 9.76
C LEU A 18 9.95 6.11 8.36
N ILE A 19 10.37 5.11 7.58
CA ILE A 19 9.86 4.88 6.23
C ILE A 19 8.42 4.39 6.27
N TYR A 20 8.11 3.52 7.24
CA TYR A 20 6.72 3.08 7.43
C TYR A 20 5.99 4.04 8.36
N ASP A 21 4.69 4.21 8.14
CA ASP A 21 3.88 5.16 8.91
C ASP A 21 2.78 4.49 9.73
N ARG A 22 2.66 3.17 9.65
CA ARG A 22 1.73 2.38 10.46
C ARG A 22 2.33 1.03 10.80
N ILE A 23 1.89 0.47 11.91
CA ILE A 23 2.19 -0.92 12.28
C ILE A 23 0.86 -1.63 12.45
N VAL A 24 0.68 -2.72 11.70
CA VAL A 24 -0.50 -3.57 11.82
C VAL A 24 -0.15 -4.81 12.63
N VAL A 25 -0.97 -5.12 13.63
CA VAL A 25 -0.81 -6.32 14.47
C VAL A 25 -2.01 -7.21 14.22
N ASN A 26 -1.76 -8.47 13.84
CA ASN A 26 -2.85 -9.42 13.59
C ASN A 26 -3.23 -10.20 14.86
N GLY A 27 -4.21 -11.08 14.73
CA GLY A 27 -4.71 -11.86 15.87
C GLY A 27 -3.70 -12.85 16.47
N SER A 28 -2.61 -13.11 15.76
CA SER A 28 -1.52 -13.98 16.24
C SER A 28 -0.33 -13.18 16.77
N ASP A 29 -0.51 -11.91 17.04
CA ASP A 29 0.52 -10.98 17.54
C ASP A 29 1.68 -10.77 16.56
N GLU A 30 1.50 -11.08 15.28
CA GLU A 30 2.47 -10.75 14.24
C GLU A 30 2.34 -9.29 13.86
N THR A 31 3.46 -8.63 13.61
CA THR A 31 3.51 -7.21 13.29
C THR A 31 3.98 -6.99 11.86
N PHE A 32 3.38 -5.99 11.20
CA PHE A 32 3.71 -5.63 9.83
C PHE A 32 3.97 -4.13 9.78
N ARG A 33 5.11 -3.76 9.22
CA ARG A 33 5.42 -2.35 8.97
C ARG A 33 4.75 -1.96 7.66
N VAL A 34 3.90 -0.94 7.70
CA VAL A 34 3.05 -0.57 6.57
C VAL A 34 3.32 0.87 6.18
N GLN A 35 3.53 1.11 4.88
CA GLN A 35 3.48 2.46 4.34
C GLN A 35 2.12 2.66 3.68
N VAL A 36 1.43 3.74 4.05
CA VAL A 36 0.11 4.05 3.52
C VAL A 36 0.24 5.15 2.47
N LYS A 37 -0.35 4.93 1.32
CA LYS A 37 -0.43 5.91 0.23
C LYS A 37 -1.87 6.06 -0.19
N GLY A 38 -2.28 7.31 -0.44
CA GLY A 38 -3.56 7.58 -1.08
C GLY A 38 -3.31 8.08 -2.50
N THR A 39 -4.22 7.80 -3.41
CA THR A 39 -4.11 8.32 -4.76
C THR A 39 -5.46 8.69 -5.34
N THR A 40 -5.49 9.84 -6.00
CA THR A 40 -6.58 10.26 -6.86
C THR A 40 -6.10 10.41 -8.30
N TYR A 41 -4.81 10.13 -8.54
CA TYR A 41 -4.21 10.38 -9.83
C TYR A 41 -4.57 9.30 -10.83
N VAL A 42 -5.27 9.69 -11.88
CA VAL A 42 -5.67 8.81 -12.99
C VAL A 42 -4.75 9.09 -14.17
N GLN A 43 -4.20 8.03 -14.77
CA GLN A 43 -3.46 8.20 -16.02
C GLN A 43 -4.38 8.67 -17.12
N LYS A 44 -3.94 9.72 -17.85
CA LYS A 44 -4.74 10.29 -18.92
C LYS A 44 -5.06 9.22 -19.98
N GLY A 45 -6.34 9.11 -20.31
CA GLY A 45 -6.82 8.15 -21.30
C GLY A 45 -6.87 6.71 -20.84
N LYS A 46 -6.65 6.45 -19.54
CA LYS A 46 -6.67 5.11 -18.98
C LYS A 46 -7.47 5.08 -17.68
N GLN A 47 -8.03 3.90 -17.35
CA GLN A 47 -8.72 3.70 -16.08
C GLN A 47 -7.75 3.14 -15.03
N SER A 48 -6.55 3.69 -14.97
CA SER A 48 -5.55 3.23 -14.04
C SER A 48 -5.05 4.38 -13.18
N TYR A 49 -4.70 4.04 -11.94
CA TYR A 49 -4.18 4.96 -10.96
C TYR A 49 -2.71 4.64 -10.73
N LYS A 50 -1.90 5.67 -10.56
CA LYS A 50 -0.47 5.51 -10.33
C LYS A 50 -0.12 5.91 -8.91
N VAL A 51 0.70 5.10 -8.25
CA VAL A 51 1.30 5.43 -6.96
C VAL A 51 2.78 5.08 -6.99
N LEU A 52 3.58 5.79 -6.23
CA LEU A 52 5.01 5.51 -6.13
C LEU A 52 5.28 4.62 -4.91
N ALA A 53 5.85 3.45 -5.15
CA ALA A 53 6.34 2.55 -4.10
C ALA A 53 7.77 2.96 -3.73
N ALA A 54 7.91 4.18 -3.23
CA ALA A 54 9.22 4.76 -2.96
C ALA A 54 9.12 5.74 -1.79
N SER A 55 10.25 5.99 -1.16
CA SER A 55 10.34 6.95 -0.07
C SER A 55 11.39 8.02 -0.39
N GLY A 56 11.24 9.18 0.24
CA GLY A 56 12.13 10.32 0.09
C GLY A 56 11.36 11.60 0.40
N LYS A 57 12.00 12.56 1.03
CA LYS A 57 11.38 13.82 1.44
C LYS A 57 12.09 15.00 0.80
N GLY A 58 11.31 16.05 0.50
CA GLY A 58 11.84 17.29 -0.05
C GLY A 58 12.52 17.09 -1.38
N GLY A 59 13.71 17.62 -1.55
CA GLY A 59 14.51 17.50 -2.77
C GLY A 59 15.28 16.20 -2.90
N VAL A 60 15.09 15.25 -1.98
CA VAL A 60 15.82 13.98 -2.01
C VAL A 60 15.20 13.07 -3.06
N ALA A 61 16.04 12.38 -3.84
CA ALA A 61 15.59 11.42 -4.83
C ALA A 61 14.78 10.30 -4.18
N LYS A 62 13.68 9.91 -4.83
CA LYS A 62 12.86 8.80 -4.35
C LYS A 62 13.59 7.48 -4.52
N VAL A 63 13.60 6.67 -3.47
CA VAL A 63 14.22 5.36 -3.45
C VAL A 63 13.14 4.32 -3.29
N ILE A 64 13.20 3.26 -4.10
CA ILE A 64 12.20 2.19 -4.05
C ILE A 64 12.17 1.53 -2.67
N LEU A 65 10.97 1.19 -2.22
CA LEU A 65 10.78 0.48 -0.95
C LEU A 65 11.36 -0.92 -1.03
N THR A 66 11.97 -1.37 0.07
CA THR A 66 12.56 -2.71 0.17
C THR A 66 11.93 -3.49 1.32
N PRO A 67 11.88 -4.83 1.24
CA PRO A 67 11.24 -5.64 2.29
C PRO A 67 11.93 -5.58 3.65
N ASP A 68 13.20 -5.18 3.71
CA ASP A 68 13.90 -5.02 4.97
C ASP A 68 13.48 -3.73 5.70
N GLN A 69 12.82 -2.82 5.02
CA GLN A 69 12.36 -1.55 5.58
C GLN A 69 10.87 -1.50 5.82
N VAL A 70 10.08 -2.09 4.92
CA VAL A 70 8.61 -2.05 4.94
C VAL A 70 8.09 -3.41 4.49
N ASP A 71 7.07 -3.91 5.17
CA ASP A 71 6.50 -5.21 4.83
C ASP A 71 5.38 -5.11 3.79
N VAL A 72 4.52 -4.10 3.91
CA VAL A 72 3.33 -3.95 3.07
C VAL A 72 3.17 -2.49 2.65
N LEU A 73 2.85 -2.30 1.37
CA LEU A 73 2.38 -1.02 0.85
C LEU A 73 0.85 -1.07 0.82
N ALA A 74 0.21 -0.22 1.60
CA ALA A 74 -1.25 -0.08 1.62
C ALA A 74 -1.63 1.13 0.79
N VAL A 75 -2.41 0.93 -0.27
CA VAL A 75 -2.83 1.99 -1.17
C VAL A 75 -4.33 2.14 -1.11
N TYR A 76 -4.80 3.36 -0.82
CA TYR A 76 -6.22 3.69 -0.91
C TYR A 76 -6.46 4.49 -2.19
N VAL A 77 -7.29 3.94 -3.06
CA VAL A 77 -7.70 4.64 -4.29
C VAL A 77 -9.01 5.36 -3.99
N ASP A 78 -8.93 6.66 -3.75
CA ASP A 78 -10.03 7.46 -3.21
C ASP A 78 -11.30 7.42 -4.06
N PRO A 79 -11.24 7.68 -5.37
CA PRO A 79 -12.48 7.69 -6.16
C PRO A 79 -13.19 6.34 -6.20
N ALA A 80 -12.46 5.25 -6.14
CA ALA A 80 -13.02 3.90 -6.19
C ALA A 80 -13.28 3.32 -4.80
N GLU A 81 -12.89 4.01 -3.74
CA GLU A 81 -13.02 3.55 -2.36
C GLU A 81 -12.47 2.14 -2.18
N THR A 82 -11.29 1.89 -2.77
CA THR A 82 -10.70 0.54 -2.82
C THR A 82 -9.31 0.55 -2.21
N TRP A 83 -9.05 -0.41 -1.34
CA TRP A 83 -7.73 -0.66 -0.77
C TRP A 83 -6.99 -1.73 -1.55
N TYR A 84 -5.67 -1.54 -1.65
CA TYR A 84 -4.74 -2.58 -2.08
C TYR A 84 -3.72 -2.79 -0.97
N PHE A 85 -3.39 -4.05 -0.70
CA PHE A 85 -2.35 -4.40 0.27
C PHE A 85 -1.30 -5.25 -0.44
N ILE A 86 -0.20 -4.61 -0.81
CA ILE A 86 0.81 -5.23 -1.67
C ILE A 86 2.05 -5.55 -0.83
N PRO A 87 2.42 -6.83 -0.70
CA PRO A 87 3.69 -7.15 -0.06
C PRO A 87 4.84 -6.47 -0.81
N VAL A 88 5.68 -5.75 -0.08
CA VAL A 88 6.77 -5.00 -0.70
C VAL A 88 7.71 -5.93 -1.45
N SER A 89 7.85 -7.18 -1.00
CA SER A 89 8.65 -8.19 -1.70
C SER A 89 8.15 -8.51 -3.10
N LYS A 90 6.91 -8.15 -3.43
CA LYS A 90 6.31 -8.38 -4.76
C LYS A 90 6.37 -7.16 -5.67
N ILE A 91 6.88 -6.04 -5.17
CA ILE A 91 6.98 -4.81 -5.95
C ILE A 91 8.30 -4.79 -6.68
N THR A 92 8.27 -4.64 -8.01
CA THR A 92 9.46 -4.72 -8.86
C THR A 92 9.83 -3.41 -9.52
N SER A 93 9.02 -2.36 -9.34
CA SER A 93 9.32 -1.03 -9.89
C SER A 93 8.76 0.05 -8.98
N LYS A 94 9.31 1.27 -9.11
CA LYS A 94 8.86 2.42 -8.32
C LYS A 94 7.41 2.79 -8.64
N SER A 95 6.98 2.62 -9.88
CA SER A 95 5.62 2.98 -10.29
C SER A 95 4.72 1.77 -10.20
N VAL A 96 3.64 1.92 -9.44
CA VAL A 96 2.63 0.88 -9.26
C VAL A 96 1.34 1.40 -9.91
N TYR A 97 0.78 0.62 -10.84
CA TYR A 97 -0.43 0.96 -11.57
C TYR A 97 -1.57 0.06 -11.13
N LEU A 98 -2.70 0.66 -10.80
CA LEU A 98 -3.86 -0.03 -10.22
C LEU A 98 -5.12 0.31 -11.03
N SER A 99 -5.98 -0.66 -11.25
CA SER A 99 -7.20 -0.52 -12.05
C SER A 99 -8.42 -1.06 -11.29
N PRO A 100 -8.84 -0.41 -10.20
CA PRO A 100 -9.88 -0.96 -9.32
C PRO A 100 -11.28 -0.99 -9.94
N THR A 101 -11.52 -0.19 -10.99
CA THR A 101 -12.83 -0.12 -11.64
C THR A 101 -12.93 -0.99 -12.89
N ASP A 102 -11.84 -1.62 -13.30
CA ASP A 102 -11.81 -2.49 -14.47
C ASP A 102 -11.89 -3.95 -14.03
N SER A 103 -13.07 -4.54 -14.11
CA SER A 103 -13.28 -5.92 -13.68
C SER A 103 -12.59 -6.95 -14.57
N SER A 104 -12.19 -6.54 -15.78
CA SER A 104 -11.47 -7.42 -16.71
C SER A 104 -9.96 -7.28 -16.58
N SER A 105 -9.47 -6.41 -15.68
CA SER A 105 -8.06 -6.14 -15.55
C SER A 105 -7.30 -7.37 -15.07
N VAL A 106 -6.18 -7.65 -15.76
CA VAL A 106 -5.20 -8.65 -15.34
C VAL A 106 -3.89 -7.96 -14.93
N GLY A 107 -4.00 -6.72 -14.48
CA GLY A 107 -2.85 -5.93 -14.05
C GLY A 107 -2.05 -6.62 -12.96
N LYS A 108 -0.76 -6.28 -12.93
CA LYS A 108 0.22 -6.97 -12.10
C LYS A 108 -0.14 -7.04 -10.60
N TYR A 109 -0.78 -5.99 -10.10
CA TYR A 109 -1.06 -5.89 -8.66
C TYR A 109 -2.54 -6.06 -8.32
N GLU A 110 -3.39 -6.43 -9.29
CA GLU A 110 -4.83 -6.56 -9.06
C GLU A 110 -5.20 -7.71 -8.13
N THR A 111 -4.34 -8.71 -8.02
CA THR A 111 -4.52 -9.80 -7.06
C THR A 111 -4.48 -9.32 -5.60
N TRP A 112 -3.90 -8.14 -5.37
CA TRP A 112 -3.79 -7.58 -4.02
C TRP A 112 -4.91 -6.61 -3.68
N ARG A 113 -5.89 -6.47 -4.56
CA ARG A 113 -7.07 -5.66 -4.32
C ARG A 113 -7.85 -6.23 -3.14
N ASP A 114 -8.09 -5.39 -2.13
CA ASP A 114 -8.82 -5.76 -0.92
C ASP A 114 -8.22 -7.00 -0.24
N ALA A 115 -6.93 -7.17 -0.33
CA ALA A 115 -6.24 -8.38 0.14
C ALA A 115 -5.84 -8.27 1.62
N TRP A 116 -6.83 -8.14 2.49
CA TRP A 116 -6.61 -8.06 3.94
C TRP A 116 -5.89 -9.31 4.48
N ASN A 117 -5.99 -10.43 3.79
CA ASN A 117 -5.32 -11.67 4.15
C ASN A 117 -3.80 -11.58 4.15
N VAL A 118 -3.24 -10.51 3.58
CA VAL A 118 -1.80 -10.25 3.65
C VAL A 118 -1.34 -10.17 5.11
N PHE A 119 -2.20 -9.72 6.01
CA PHE A 119 -1.91 -9.59 7.43
C PHE A 119 -2.26 -10.83 8.26
N SER A 120 -2.72 -11.87 7.63
CA SER A 120 -3.13 -13.09 8.36
C SER A 120 -1.97 -14.00 8.67
#